data_75e06eef8947db49f7b228b78c0fb0ab
#
_entry.id   75e06eef8947db49f7b228b78c0fb0ab
#
_cell.length_a   1.000
_cell.length_b   1.000
_cell.length_c   1.000
_cell.angle_alpha   90.00
_cell.angle_beta   90.00
_cell.angle_gamma   90.00
#
_symmetry.space_group_name_H-M   'P 1'
#
loop_
_entity.id
_entity.type
_entity.pdbx_description
1 polymer ?
#
loop_
_entity_poly.entity_id
_entity_poly.type
_entity_poly.pdbx_seq_one_letter_code
_entity_poly.pdbx_strand_id
1 'polypeptide(L)' 'MSMEADLAELERRHRALEAEIVEARTHPSIDDLRIVELKRRKLLVKDEIARLQL' A
#
# COMPACT_ATOMS: atom_id res chain seq x y z
N MET A 1 -2.75 9.30 20.27
CA MET A 1 -1.74 8.98 19.26
C MET A 1 -1.39 10.21 18.47
N SER A 2 -0.13 10.36 18.10
CA SER A 2 0.28 11.53 17.35
C SER A 2 0.05 11.33 15.86
N MET A 3 -0.17 12.43 15.15
CA MET A 3 -0.30 12.44 13.70
C MET A 3 0.95 11.88 13.03
N GLU A 4 2.13 12.15 13.62
CA GLU A 4 3.40 11.64 13.10
C GLU A 4 3.48 10.12 13.16
N ALA A 5 3.01 9.53 14.27
CA ALA A 5 3.00 8.08 14.41
C ALA A 5 2.03 7.44 13.41
N ASP A 6 0.88 8.06 13.20
CA ASP A 6 -0.10 7.57 12.22
C ASP A 6 0.45 7.65 10.79
N LEU A 7 1.12 8.74 10.47
CA LEU A 7 1.75 8.92 9.17
C LEU A 7 2.84 7.87 8.92
N ALA A 8 3.70 7.64 9.92
CA ALA A 8 4.76 6.64 9.81
C ALA A 8 4.18 5.23 9.58
N GLU A 9 3.10 4.90 10.27
CA GLU A 9 2.43 3.61 10.10
C GLU A 9 1.87 3.46 8.69
N LEU A 10 1.22 4.49 8.18
CA LEU A 10 0.65 4.47 6.83
C LEU A 10 1.74 4.37 5.76
N GLU A 11 2.84 5.08 5.94
CA GLU A 11 3.97 4.99 5.02
C GLU A 11 4.58 3.60 5.00
N ARG A 12 4.66 2.96 6.17
CA ARG A 12 5.14 1.59 6.29
C ARG A 12 4.21 0.63 5.55
N ARG A 13 2.90 0.79 5.71
CA ARG A 13 1.91 -0.03 4.99
C ARG A 13 2.01 0.15 3.48
N HIS A 14 2.22 1.38 3.05
CA HIS A 14 2.38 1.68 1.64
C HIS A 14 3.59 0.95 1.06
N ARG A 15 4.73 0.99 1.75
CA ARG A 15 5.92 0.28 1.30
C ARG A 15 5.73 -1.24 1.30
N ALA A 16 5.04 -1.77 2.30
CA ALA A 16 4.75 -3.21 2.34
C ALA A 16 3.88 -3.64 1.16
N LEU A 17 2.87 -2.83 0.82
CA LEU A 17 2.01 -3.12 -0.34
C LEU A 17 2.77 -3.05 -1.65
N GLU A 18 3.67 -2.08 -1.79
CA GLU A 18 4.52 -2.00 -2.98
C GLU A 18 5.40 -3.24 -3.13
N ALA A 19 5.98 -3.71 -2.03
CA ALA A 19 6.79 -4.92 -2.04
C ALA A 19 5.96 -6.15 -2.41
N GLU A 20 4.74 -6.25 -1.89
CA GLU A 20 3.83 -7.35 -2.24
C GLU A 20 3.47 -7.33 -3.73
N ILE A 21 3.24 -6.14 -4.30
CA ILE A 21 2.93 -6.01 -5.72
C ILE A 21 4.10 -6.48 -6.58
N VAL A 22 5.31 -6.06 -6.24
CA VAL A 22 6.51 -6.48 -6.97
C VAL A 22 6.67 -8.00 -6.90
N GLU A 23 6.51 -8.57 -5.71
CA GLU A 23 6.59 -10.01 -5.53
C GLU A 23 5.51 -10.75 -6.33
N ALA A 24 4.28 -10.23 -6.31
CA ALA A 24 3.19 -10.82 -7.06
C ALA A 24 3.46 -10.85 -8.56
N ARG A 25 4.09 -9.81 -9.09
CA ARG A 25 4.43 -9.74 -10.51
C ARG A 25 5.50 -10.75 -10.92
N THR A 26 6.34 -11.18 -9.98
CA THR A 26 7.40 -12.15 -10.28
C THR A 26 6.92 -13.59 -10.15
N HIS A 27 5.71 -13.81 -9.63
CA HIS A 27 5.12 -15.14 -9.50
C HIS A 27 4.05 -15.37 -10.55
N PRO A 28 4.30 -16.20 -11.58
CA PRO A 28 3.34 -16.41 -12.67
C PRO A 28 2.05 -17.11 -12.22
N SER A 29 2.04 -17.72 -11.04
CA SER A 29 0.85 -18.37 -10.50
C SER A 29 -0.11 -17.41 -9.79
N ILE A 30 0.28 -16.15 -9.60
CA ILE A 30 -0.60 -15.18 -8.93
C ILE A 30 -1.57 -14.58 -9.93
N ASP A 31 -2.85 -14.60 -9.56
CA ASP A 31 -3.95 -14.11 -10.36
C ASP A 31 -3.88 -12.58 -10.51
N ASP A 32 -4.26 -12.09 -11.70
CA ASP A 32 -4.35 -10.66 -11.98
C ASP A 32 -5.28 -9.94 -11.01
N LEU A 33 -6.32 -10.61 -10.55
CA LEU A 33 -7.24 -10.06 -9.54
C LEU A 33 -6.51 -9.71 -8.24
N ARG A 34 -5.55 -10.53 -7.86
CA ARG A 34 -4.76 -10.27 -6.66
C ARG A 34 -3.93 -9.00 -6.81
N ILE A 35 -3.34 -8.81 -7.98
CA ILE A 35 -2.56 -7.60 -8.28
C ILE A 35 -3.45 -6.36 -8.25
N VAL A 36 -4.63 -6.44 -8.84
CA VAL A 36 -5.60 -5.33 -8.83
C VAL A 36 -6.00 -4.98 -7.39
N GLU A 37 -6.25 -5.98 -6.56
CA GLU A 37 -6.59 -5.81 -5.16
C GLU A 37 -5.48 -5.09 -4.39
N LEU A 38 -4.24 -5.53 -4.58
CA LEU A 38 -3.08 -4.91 -3.94
C LEU A 38 -2.91 -3.45 -4.36
N LYS A 39 -3.10 -3.18 -5.65
CA LYS A 39 -3.03 -1.80 -6.17
C LYS A 39 -4.12 -0.92 -5.58
N ARG A 40 -5.31 -1.46 -5.40
CA ARG A 40 -6.43 -0.73 -4.78
C ARG A 40 -6.09 -0.37 -3.33
N ARG A 41 -5.57 -1.32 -2.56
CA ARG A 41 -5.17 -1.08 -1.18
C ARG A 41 -4.07 -0.02 -1.10
N LYS A 42 -3.12 -0.08 -2.01
CA LYS A 42 -2.04 0.91 -2.09
C LYS A 42 -2.60 2.31 -2.33
N LEU A 43 -3.57 2.45 -3.22
CA LEU A 43 -4.21 3.73 -3.50
C LEU A 43 -4.95 4.28 -2.29
N LEU A 44 -5.65 3.42 -1.54
CA LEU A 44 -6.35 3.83 -0.33
C LEU A 44 -5.38 4.34 0.73
N VAL A 45 -4.28 3.64 0.93
CA VAL A 45 -3.25 4.06 1.90
C VAL A 45 -2.62 5.38 1.47
N LYS A 46 -2.31 5.52 0.19
CA LYS A 46 -1.74 6.74 -0.36
C LYS A 46 -2.68 7.93 -0.15
N ASP A 47 -3.98 7.72 -0.34
CA ASP A 47 -5.00 8.74 -0.12
C ASP A 47 -5.05 9.17 1.35
N GLU A 48 -4.97 8.21 2.27
CA GLU A 48 -4.93 8.52 3.69
C GLU A 48 -3.69 9.33 4.08
N ILE A 49 -2.55 8.98 3.51
CA ILE A 49 -1.30 9.73 3.73
C ILE A 49 -1.47 11.18 3.26
N ALA A 50 -2.04 11.36 2.08
CA ALA A 50 -2.28 12.69 1.52
C ALA A 50 -3.19 13.52 2.42
N ARG A 51 -4.21 12.92 2.99
CA ARG A 51 -5.13 13.61 3.91
C ARG A 51 -4.45 14.06 5.19
N LEU A 52 -3.52 13.27 5.70
CA LEU A 52 -2.78 13.63 6.91
C LEU A 52 -1.77 14.74 6.68
N GLN A 53 -1.37 14.97 5.45
CA GLN A 53 -0.38 15.98 5.08
C GLN A 53 -0.97 17.31 4.64
N LEU A 54 -2.29 17.44 4.68
CA LEU A 54 -2.97 18.69 4.28
C LEU A 54 -2.78 19.81 5.32
#